data_cae1d1781881df5b454879c9e9e726b1
#
_entry.id   cae1d1781881df5b454879c9e9e726b1
#
_cell.length_a   1.000
_cell.length_b   1.000
_cell.length_c   1.000
_cell.angle_alpha   90.00
_cell.angle_beta   90.00
_cell.angle_gamma   90.00
#
_symmetry.space_group_name_H-M   'P 1'
#
loop_
_entity.id
_entity.type
_entity.pdbx_description
1 polymer ?
#
loop_
_entity_poly.entity_id
_entity_poly.type
_entity_poly.pdbx_seq_one_letter_code
_entity_poly.pdbx_strand_id
1 'polypeptide(L)'
;LDNDTLAQNGFEGSTSERFTAAGRVTGVMRELGPTSTMAMSDGFDFMAASVVHLFDTPESVHSWMHDIFLKDFEDRVGESVGQGHQLVSVTRLGPQGFFDEAVGLRILQGGVDGLISSTVLDFRVGRLLGVVFIGAVGDHERLNQVQQLGQTLEKRMVSVVLGST
;
A
#
# COMPACT_ATOMS: atom_id res chain seq x y z
N LEU A 1 13.98 4.55 -0.26
CA LEU A 1 12.74 5.31 -0.45
C LEU A 1 12.66 6.36 0.67
N ASP A 2 13.28 7.52 0.44
CA ASP A 2 13.19 8.67 1.34
C ASP A 2 11.81 9.37 1.26
N ASN A 3 11.59 10.38 2.10
CA ASN A 3 10.32 11.08 2.15
C ASN A 3 10.06 11.94 0.90
N ASP A 4 11.11 12.47 0.28
CA ASP A 4 10.98 13.27 -0.95
C ASP A 4 10.51 12.41 -2.13
N THR A 5 11.14 11.24 -2.30
CA THR A 5 10.74 10.27 -3.33
C THR A 5 9.31 9.76 -3.10
N LEU A 6 8.94 9.50 -1.84
CA LEU A 6 7.58 9.06 -1.52
C LEU A 6 6.54 10.16 -1.81
N ALA A 7 6.86 11.42 -1.50
CA ALA A 7 5.97 12.55 -1.74
C ALA A 7 5.73 12.78 -3.25
N GLN A 8 6.76 12.63 -4.08
CA GLN A 8 6.66 12.77 -5.54
C GLN A 8 5.73 11.73 -6.19
N ASN A 9 5.57 10.56 -5.55
CA ASN A 9 4.74 9.46 -6.05
C ASN A 9 3.40 9.34 -5.27
N GLY A 10 3.16 10.24 -4.33
CA GLY A 10 1.93 10.26 -3.52
C GLY A 10 0.79 11.04 -4.14
N PHE A 11 -0.30 11.17 -3.40
CA PHE A 11 -1.42 12.03 -3.77
C PHE A 11 -1.01 13.51 -3.77
N GLU A 12 -1.77 14.33 -4.49
CA GLU A 12 -1.66 15.77 -4.40
C GLU A 12 -1.75 16.25 -2.94
N GLY A 13 -0.81 17.07 -2.50
CA GLY A 13 -0.65 17.50 -1.11
C GLY A 13 0.18 16.56 -0.23
N SER A 14 0.68 15.45 -0.75
CA SER A 14 1.73 14.67 -0.08
C SER A 14 3.05 15.44 -0.12
N THR A 15 3.65 15.69 1.04
CA THR A 15 4.93 16.38 1.16
C THR A 15 5.89 15.63 2.07
N SER A 16 7.18 15.82 1.85
CA SER A 16 8.25 15.27 2.69
C SER A 16 8.11 15.68 4.15
N GLU A 17 7.72 16.95 4.37
CA GLU A 17 7.50 17.51 5.71
C GLU A 17 6.32 16.81 6.41
N ARG A 18 5.23 16.55 5.70
CA ARG A 18 4.08 15.81 6.24
C ARG A 18 4.48 14.41 6.69
N PHE A 19 5.27 13.72 5.90
CA PHE A 19 5.73 12.38 6.22
C PHE A 19 6.72 12.35 7.38
N THR A 20 7.61 13.32 7.42
CA THR A 20 8.55 13.50 8.54
C THR A 20 7.80 13.83 9.84
N ALA A 21 6.81 14.73 9.78
CA ALA A 21 5.97 15.08 10.93
C ALA A 21 5.12 13.90 11.43
N ALA A 22 4.76 12.96 10.54
CA ALA A 22 4.10 11.71 10.91
C ALA A 22 5.06 10.64 11.48
N GLY A 23 6.34 10.97 11.69
CA GLY A 23 7.34 10.09 12.26
C GLY A 23 8.00 9.12 11.28
N ARG A 24 7.74 9.22 9.98
CA ARG A 24 8.38 8.35 8.99
C ARG A 24 9.84 8.74 8.77
N VAL A 25 10.74 7.78 8.94
CA VAL A 25 12.20 7.97 8.80
C VAL A 25 12.66 7.63 7.38
N THR A 26 12.39 6.42 6.92
CA THR A 26 12.81 5.92 5.61
C THR A 26 12.01 4.68 5.21
N GLY A 27 12.31 4.12 4.05
CA GLY A 27 11.72 2.85 3.63
C GLY A 27 12.47 2.21 2.47
N VAL A 28 12.08 0.99 2.16
CA VAL A 28 12.56 0.23 1.01
C VAL A 28 11.35 -0.36 0.28
N MET A 29 11.36 -0.29 -1.04
CA MET A 29 10.31 -0.83 -1.90
C MET A 29 10.88 -1.85 -2.87
N ARG A 30 10.11 -2.88 -3.13
CA ARG A 30 10.32 -3.82 -4.21
C ARG A 30 9.05 -3.93 -5.03
N GLU A 31 9.17 -3.64 -6.31
CA GLU A 31 8.09 -3.69 -7.27
C GLU A 31 8.34 -4.79 -8.29
N LEU A 32 7.29 -5.49 -8.69
CA LEU A 32 7.27 -6.53 -9.69
C LEU A 32 6.16 -6.21 -10.69
N GLY A 33 6.50 -6.22 -11.95
CA GLY A 33 5.57 -6.02 -13.06
C GLY A 33 5.81 -7.03 -14.18
N PRO A 34 4.94 -7.08 -15.18
CA PRO A 34 5.11 -7.97 -16.32
C PRO A 34 6.34 -7.58 -17.13
N THR A 35 7.06 -8.58 -17.60
CA THR A 35 8.29 -8.41 -18.41
C THR A 35 8.02 -8.14 -19.90
N SER A 36 6.77 -8.18 -20.33
CA SER A 36 6.37 -7.96 -21.71
C SER A 36 5.11 -7.09 -21.81
N THR A 37 5.00 -6.34 -22.92
CA THR A 37 3.79 -5.59 -23.30
C THR A 37 2.69 -6.54 -23.81
N MET A 38 2.24 -7.47 -22.99
CA MET A 38 1.06 -8.27 -23.32
C MET A 38 -0.20 -7.39 -23.21
N ALA A 39 -1.17 -7.62 -24.06
CA ALA A 39 -2.48 -6.99 -23.93
C ALA A 39 -3.05 -7.32 -22.54
N MET A 40 -3.25 -6.30 -21.73
CA MET A 40 -3.79 -6.45 -20.37
C MET A 40 -5.29 -6.76 -20.49
N SER A 41 -5.66 -8.01 -20.26
CA SER A 41 -7.06 -8.43 -20.20
C SER A 41 -7.62 -8.23 -18.80
N ASP A 42 -8.95 -8.24 -18.69
CA ASP A 42 -9.65 -8.22 -17.42
C ASP A 42 -9.14 -9.32 -16.47
N GLY A 43 -8.89 -8.96 -15.21
CA GLY A 43 -8.33 -9.85 -14.20
C GLY A 43 -6.81 -10.04 -14.27
N PHE A 44 -6.10 -9.37 -15.18
CA PHE A 44 -4.65 -9.44 -15.26
C PHE A 44 -3.99 -8.62 -14.14
N ASP A 45 -3.12 -9.26 -13.35
CA ASP A 45 -2.34 -8.59 -12.31
C ASP A 45 -1.14 -7.90 -12.96
N PHE A 46 -1.20 -6.58 -13.14
CA PHE A 46 -0.18 -5.81 -13.84
C PHE A 46 0.94 -5.32 -12.92
N MET A 47 0.76 -5.36 -11.61
CA MET A 47 1.76 -4.92 -10.64
C MET A 47 1.56 -5.63 -9.31
N ALA A 48 2.67 -5.97 -8.67
CA ALA A 48 2.71 -6.33 -7.26
C ALA A 48 3.89 -5.61 -6.61
N ALA A 49 3.71 -5.13 -5.38
CA ALA A 49 4.81 -4.52 -4.65
C ALA A 49 4.77 -4.84 -3.16
N SER A 50 5.93 -4.73 -2.55
CA SER A 50 6.11 -4.74 -1.11
C SER A 50 6.96 -3.55 -0.68
N VAL A 51 6.55 -2.92 0.41
CA VAL A 51 7.28 -1.78 1.01
C VAL A 51 7.46 -2.06 2.49
N VAL A 52 8.61 -1.68 3.03
CA VAL A 52 8.84 -1.62 4.46
C VAL A 52 9.26 -0.21 4.80
N HIS A 53 8.49 0.45 5.66
CA HIS A 53 8.81 1.76 6.19
C HIS A 53 9.30 1.65 7.64
N LEU A 54 10.27 2.46 8.00
CA LEU A 54 10.73 2.65 9.36
C LEU A 54 10.14 3.96 9.90
N PHE A 55 9.60 3.88 11.11
CA PHE A 55 9.10 5.03 11.86
C PHE A 55 9.91 5.25 13.14
N ASP A 56 9.74 6.41 13.74
CA ASP A 56 10.36 6.79 15.02
C ASP A 56 9.74 6.01 16.20
N THR A 57 8.43 5.80 16.20
CA THR A 57 7.70 5.05 17.24
C THR A 57 6.66 4.08 16.66
N PRO A 58 6.23 3.06 17.43
CA PRO A 58 5.11 2.20 17.03
C PRO A 58 3.78 2.96 16.92
N GLU A 59 3.57 3.97 17.75
CA GLU A 59 2.37 4.82 17.73
C GLU A 59 2.29 5.63 16.43
N SER A 60 3.43 6.09 15.91
CA SER A 60 3.50 6.76 14.61
C SER A 60 3.08 5.83 13.46
N VAL A 61 3.40 4.54 13.53
CA VAL A 61 2.91 3.54 12.56
C VAL A 61 1.40 3.40 12.65
N HIS A 62 0.86 3.27 13.87
CA HIS A 62 -0.58 3.17 14.07
C HIS A 62 -1.32 4.39 13.50
N SER A 63 -0.87 5.60 13.85
CA SER A 63 -1.45 6.83 13.31
C SER A 63 -1.33 6.92 11.79
N TRP A 64 -0.21 6.51 11.22
CA TRP A 64 -0.05 6.45 9.77
C TRP A 64 -1.10 5.55 9.10
N MET A 65 -1.31 4.34 9.63
CA MET A 65 -2.27 3.38 9.07
C MET A 65 -3.70 3.92 9.10
N HIS A 66 -4.10 4.58 10.20
CA HIS A 66 -5.48 5.02 10.42
C HIS A 66 -5.76 6.45 9.97
N ASP A 67 -4.86 7.40 10.26
CA ASP A 67 -5.09 8.83 10.06
C ASP A 67 -4.54 9.33 8.73
N ILE A 68 -3.61 8.59 8.10
CA ILE A 68 -3.03 8.94 6.80
C ILE A 68 -3.50 7.95 5.73
N PHE A 69 -3.11 6.68 5.81
CA PHE A 69 -3.41 5.73 4.76
C PHE A 69 -4.93 5.54 4.55
N LEU A 70 -5.66 5.08 5.55
CA LEU A 70 -7.10 4.85 5.40
C LEU A 70 -7.85 6.13 5.03
N LYS A 71 -7.57 7.22 5.74
CA LYS A 71 -8.28 8.48 5.59
C LYS A 71 -7.99 9.16 4.26
N ASP A 72 -6.74 9.22 3.81
CA ASP A 72 -6.39 9.83 2.53
C ASP A 72 -7.11 9.16 1.35
N PHE A 73 -7.31 7.85 1.39
CA PHE A 73 -8.06 7.17 0.35
C PHE A 73 -9.58 7.38 0.48
N GLU A 74 -10.12 7.28 1.68
CA GLU A 74 -11.58 7.39 1.90
C GLU A 74 -12.09 8.81 1.61
N ASP A 75 -11.36 9.84 2.02
CA ASP A 75 -11.74 11.24 1.85
C ASP A 75 -11.63 11.71 0.38
N ARG A 76 -10.90 10.99 -0.47
CA ARG A 76 -10.64 11.38 -1.87
C ARG A 76 -11.47 10.63 -2.91
N VAL A 77 -12.47 9.88 -2.50
CA VAL A 77 -13.40 9.24 -3.45
C VAL A 77 -14.08 10.32 -4.32
N GLY A 78 -13.98 10.16 -5.64
CA GLY A 78 -14.47 11.12 -6.63
C GLY A 78 -13.39 12.07 -7.15
N GLU A 79 -12.19 12.12 -6.55
CA GLU A 79 -11.10 13.00 -6.98
C GLU A 79 -10.23 12.32 -8.07
N SER A 80 -9.52 13.15 -8.83
CA SER A 80 -8.49 12.69 -9.78
C SER A 80 -7.29 12.15 -9.01
N VAL A 81 -6.79 10.98 -9.43
CA VAL A 81 -5.58 10.35 -8.90
C VAL A 81 -4.40 10.41 -9.89
N GLY A 82 -4.50 11.30 -10.88
CA GLY A 82 -3.49 11.47 -11.92
C GLY A 82 -3.70 10.53 -13.13
N GLN A 83 -2.91 10.74 -14.17
CA GLN A 83 -2.91 9.95 -15.42
C GLN A 83 -4.30 9.74 -16.06
N GLY A 84 -5.25 10.67 -15.82
CA GLY A 84 -6.60 10.55 -16.36
C GLY A 84 -7.52 9.57 -15.62
N HIS A 85 -7.11 9.09 -14.45
CA HIS A 85 -7.91 8.24 -13.59
C HIS A 85 -8.57 9.03 -12.46
N GLN A 86 -9.75 8.53 -12.05
CA GLN A 86 -10.50 9.03 -10.91
C GLN A 86 -10.66 7.91 -9.88
N LEU A 87 -10.60 8.24 -8.61
CA LEU A 87 -10.87 7.30 -7.52
C LEU A 87 -12.39 7.05 -7.45
N VAL A 88 -12.81 5.86 -7.87
CA VAL A 88 -14.24 5.49 -7.97
C VAL A 88 -14.79 5.03 -6.63
N SER A 89 -14.08 4.14 -5.96
CA SER A 89 -14.49 3.63 -4.65
C SER A 89 -13.31 3.11 -3.83
N VAL A 90 -13.50 3.14 -2.52
CA VAL A 90 -12.58 2.56 -1.54
C VAL A 90 -13.40 1.68 -0.60
N THR A 91 -12.98 0.45 -0.40
CA THR A 91 -13.64 -0.52 0.48
C THR A 91 -12.64 -1.06 1.49
N ARG A 92 -12.96 -0.97 2.78
CA ARG A 92 -12.14 -1.56 3.84
C ARG A 92 -12.20 -3.08 3.77
N LEU A 93 -11.04 -3.70 3.94
CA LEU A 93 -10.88 -5.14 4.03
C LEU A 93 -10.40 -5.51 5.43
N GLY A 94 -10.75 -6.72 5.89
CA GLY A 94 -10.39 -7.23 7.21
C GLY A 94 -9.32 -8.33 7.12
N PRO A 95 -8.04 -7.98 6.92
CA PRO A 95 -6.97 -8.99 6.90
C PRO A 95 -6.86 -9.68 8.25
N GLN A 96 -6.46 -10.96 8.22
CA GLN A 96 -6.36 -11.80 9.41
C GLN A 96 -4.97 -12.44 9.52
N GLY A 97 -4.60 -12.82 10.76
CA GLY A 97 -3.39 -13.61 11.01
C GLY A 97 -2.09 -12.82 11.06
N PHE A 98 -2.17 -11.53 11.42
CA PHE A 98 -1.02 -10.65 11.68
C PHE A 98 -0.77 -10.52 13.19
N PHE A 99 0.49 -10.26 13.59
CA PHE A 99 0.89 -10.24 15.00
C PHE A 99 0.35 -9.02 15.75
N ASP A 100 0.63 -7.81 15.26
CA ASP A 100 0.21 -6.57 15.94
C ASP A 100 -1.16 -6.10 15.41
N GLU A 101 -1.14 -5.43 14.28
CA GLU A 101 -2.35 -4.94 13.62
C GLU A 101 -2.18 -4.94 12.10
N ALA A 102 -3.29 -5.04 11.40
CA ALA A 102 -3.32 -4.92 9.95
C ALA A 102 -4.62 -4.24 9.50
N VAL A 103 -4.53 -3.46 8.44
CA VAL A 103 -5.66 -2.84 7.75
C VAL A 103 -5.53 -3.09 6.26
N GLY A 104 -6.65 -3.15 5.56
CA GLY A 104 -6.66 -3.36 4.12
C GLY A 104 -7.65 -2.48 3.41
N LEU A 105 -7.34 -2.14 2.17
CA LEU A 105 -8.22 -1.43 1.26
C LEU A 105 -8.28 -2.13 -0.09
N ARG A 106 -9.48 -2.19 -0.65
CA ARG A 106 -9.69 -2.36 -2.08
C ARG A 106 -10.00 -0.99 -2.66
N ILE A 107 -9.20 -0.59 -3.63
CA ILE A 107 -9.24 0.72 -4.27
C ILE A 107 -9.62 0.50 -5.72
N LEU A 108 -10.69 1.14 -6.20
CA LEU A 108 -11.13 1.09 -7.58
C LEU A 108 -10.91 2.44 -8.23
N GLN A 109 -10.22 2.45 -9.35
CA GLN A 109 -9.97 3.62 -10.17
C GLN A 109 -10.56 3.42 -11.56
N GLY A 110 -11.09 4.48 -12.15
CA GLY A 110 -11.66 4.47 -13.48
C GLY A 110 -11.07 5.58 -14.34
N GLY A 111 -10.88 5.30 -15.61
CA GLY A 111 -10.40 6.23 -16.61
C GLY A 111 -10.87 5.87 -18.00
N VAL A 112 -10.36 6.57 -19.02
CA VAL A 112 -10.71 6.31 -20.43
C VAL A 112 -10.37 4.90 -20.88
N ASP A 113 -9.36 4.29 -20.28
CA ASP A 113 -8.87 2.95 -20.60
C ASP A 113 -9.56 1.83 -19.80
N GLY A 114 -10.58 2.19 -19.00
CA GLY A 114 -11.35 1.25 -18.20
C GLY A 114 -11.10 1.33 -16.71
N LEU A 115 -11.38 0.23 -16.01
CA LEU A 115 -11.22 0.11 -14.57
C LEU A 115 -9.90 -0.57 -14.23
N ILE A 116 -9.28 -0.11 -13.15
CA ILE A 116 -8.19 -0.80 -12.47
C ILE A 116 -8.53 -0.88 -10.98
N SER A 117 -8.14 -1.97 -10.36
CA SER A 117 -8.31 -2.16 -8.93
C SER A 117 -6.97 -2.43 -8.26
N SER A 118 -6.80 -1.92 -7.06
CA SER A 118 -5.66 -2.24 -6.21
C SER A 118 -6.14 -2.81 -4.88
N THR A 119 -5.60 -3.95 -4.49
CA THR A 119 -5.79 -4.48 -3.14
C THR A 119 -4.52 -4.21 -2.35
N VAL A 120 -4.62 -3.40 -1.31
CA VAL A 120 -3.50 -2.93 -0.49
C VAL A 120 -3.71 -3.42 0.94
N LEU A 121 -2.63 -3.82 1.58
CA LEU A 121 -2.61 -4.25 2.96
C LEU A 121 -1.42 -3.63 3.67
N ASP A 122 -1.71 -2.90 4.75
CA ASP A 122 -0.77 -2.34 5.70
C ASP A 122 -0.78 -3.17 6.98
N PHE A 123 0.40 -3.46 7.53
CA PHE A 123 0.54 -4.18 8.81
C PHE A 123 1.75 -3.67 9.59
N ARG A 124 1.67 -3.74 10.92
CA ARG A 124 2.69 -3.24 11.83
C ARG A 124 3.51 -4.35 12.47
N VAL A 125 4.82 -4.12 12.60
CA VAL A 125 5.75 -4.91 13.44
C VAL A 125 6.58 -3.91 14.24
N GLY A 126 6.14 -3.59 15.46
CA GLY A 126 6.76 -2.55 16.25
C GLY A 126 6.79 -1.19 15.54
N ARG A 127 7.99 -0.67 15.24
CA ARG A 127 8.22 0.58 14.49
C ARG A 127 8.26 0.41 12.96
N LEU A 128 8.05 -0.79 12.47
CA LEU A 128 8.05 -1.07 11.04
C LEU A 128 6.62 -1.18 10.54
N LEU A 129 6.34 -0.52 9.43
CA LEU A 129 5.14 -0.68 8.63
C LEU A 129 5.49 -1.52 7.40
N GLY A 130 4.88 -2.68 7.27
CA GLY A 130 4.89 -3.47 6.05
C GLY A 130 3.68 -3.12 5.19
N VAL A 131 3.90 -2.90 3.91
CA VAL A 131 2.85 -2.67 2.91
C VAL A 131 3.02 -3.69 1.80
N VAL A 132 1.94 -4.31 1.40
CA VAL A 132 1.88 -5.16 0.20
C VAL A 132 0.66 -4.77 -0.62
N PHE A 133 0.81 -4.75 -1.95
CA PHE A 133 -0.31 -4.49 -2.83
C PHE A 133 -0.20 -5.24 -4.15
N ILE A 134 -1.37 -5.49 -4.76
CA ILE A 134 -1.50 -6.05 -6.10
C ILE A 134 -2.48 -5.16 -6.87
N GLY A 135 -2.05 -4.71 -8.06
CA GLY A 135 -2.88 -3.99 -9.02
C GLY A 135 -3.38 -4.93 -10.12
N ALA A 136 -4.69 -4.90 -10.38
CA ALA A 136 -5.33 -5.73 -11.39
C ALA A 136 -6.15 -4.88 -12.37
N VAL A 137 -6.20 -5.31 -13.63
CA VAL A 137 -7.09 -4.74 -14.64
C VAL A 137 -8.53 -5.18 -14.34
N GLY A 138 -9.46 -4.20 -14.37
CA GLY A 138 -10.87 -4.46 -14.05
C GLY A 138 -11.16 -4.30 -12.55
N ASP A 139 -12.32 -4.82 -12.13
CA ASP A 139 -12.82 -4.73 -10.76
C ASP A 139 -12.60 -6.07 -10.04
N HIS A 140 -11.41 -6.22 -9.46
CA HIS A 140 -10.98 -7.46 -8.80
C HIS A 140 -10.43 -7.21 -7.41
N GLU A 141 -10.66 -8.15 -6.49
CA GLU A 141 -10.07 -8.18 -5.14
C GLU A 141 -9.03 -9.30 -5.05
N ARG A 142 -7.90 -9.02 -4.40
CA ARG A 142 -6.78 -9.94 -4.20
C ARG A 142 -6.44 -10.14 -2.71
N LEU A 143 -7.44 -10.05 -1.81
CA LEU A 143 -7.20 -10.12 -0.36
C LEU A 143 -6.41 -11.36 0.05
N ASN A 144 -6.74 -12.52 -0.46
CA ASN A 144 -6.04 -13.76 -0.12
C ASN A 144 -4.56 -13.72 -0.52
N GLN A 145 -4.25 -13.20 -1.71
CA GLN A 145 -2.89 -13.09 -2.21
C GLN A 145 -2.06 -12.07 -1.43
N VAL A 146 -2.59 -10.85 -1.22
CA VAL A 146 -1.87 -9.83 -0.44
C VAL A 146 -1.71 -10.24 1.01
N GLN A 147 -2.67 -10.96 1.58
CA GLN A 147 -2.56 -11.50 2.95
C GLN A 147 -1.43 -12.54 3.07
N GLN A 148 -1.31 -13.47 2.13
CA GLN A 148 -0.20 -14.44 2.11
C GLN A 148 1.16 -13.77 1.92
N LEU A 149 1.25 -12.79 1.01
CA LEU A 149 2.45 -11.99 0.81
C LEU A 149 2.81 -11.18 2.06
N GLY A 150 1.83 -10.52 2.68
CA GLY A 150 2.00 -9.75 3.90
C GLY A 150 2.49 -10.59 5.06
N GLN A 151 1.88 -11.74 5.31
CA GLN A 151 2.32 -12.68 6.36
C GLN A 151 3.74 -13.21 6.12
N THR A 152 4.11 -13.42 4.86
CA THR A 152 5.48 -13.81 4.50
C THR A 152 6.47 -12.69 4.78
N LEU A 153 6.11 -11.45 4.43
CA LEU A 153 6.93 -10.27 4.71
C LEU A 153 7.03 -10.02 6.22
N GLU A 154 5.93 -10.12 6.96
CA GLU A 154 5.89 -9.96 8.42
C GLU A 154 6.85 -10.93 9.12
N LYS A 155 6.84 -12.20 8.76
CA LYS A 155 7.78 -13.21 9.32
C LYS A 155 9.24 -12.80 9.09
N ARG A 156 9.57 -12.27 7.91
CA ARG A 156 10.91 -11.78 7.60
C ARG A 156 11.27 -10.55 8.42
N MET A 157 10.34 -9.60 8.57
CA MET A 157 10.54 -8.40 9.40
C MET A 157 10.80 -8.79 10.85
N VAL A 158 10.00 -9.70 11.41
CA VAL A 158 10.19 -10.22 12.78
C VAL A 158 11.54 -10.91 12.92
N SER A 159 11.94 -11.76 11.97
CA SER A 159 13.24 -12.42 12.00
C SER A 159 14.41 -11.43 12.04
N VAL A 160 14.35 -10.38 11.24
CA VAL A 160 15.38 -9.32 11.21
C VAL A 160 15.42 -8.56 12.54
N VAL A 161 14.26 -8.18 13.09
CA VAL A 161 14.16 -7.45 14.36
C VAL A 161 14.69 -8.29 15.53
N LEU A 162 14.43 -9.60 15.53
CA LEU A 162 14.90 -10.51 16.56
C LEU A 162 16.36 -10.99 16.35
N GLY A 163 16.99 -10.62 15.23
CA GLY A 163 18.34 -11.07 14.90
C GLY A 163 18.42 -12.57 14.54
N SER A 164 17.31 -13.17 14.15
CA SER A 164 17.20 -14.58 13.76
C SER A 164 17.35 -14.68 12.24
N THR A 165 18.61 -14.73 11.74
CA THR A 165 18.89 -14.94 10.31
C THR A 165 19.38 -16.36 10.06
#